data_8bd47756d06d298543061d24d661e7bf
#
_entry.id   8bd47756d06d298543061d24d661e7bf
#
_cell.length_a   1.000
_cell.length_b   1.000
_cell.length_c   1.000
_cell.angle_alpha   90.00
_cell.angle_beta   90.00
_cell.angle_gamma   90.00
#
_symmetry.space_group_name_H-M   'P 1'
#
loop_
_entity.id
_entity.type
_entity.pdbx_description
1 polymer ?
#
loop_
_entity_poly.entity_id
_entity_poly.type
_entity_poly.pdbx_seq_one_letter_code
_entity_poly.pdbx_strand_id
1 'polypeptide(L)'
;KDDITGSFRTGYSHLIPVYGLYNGETTKVVLNLSDGRSKELEITTEKQEVNFGEITAEMKDESSYDYSKLTFVCSAGGGLYALDSQGDIRWLYKDAGTLGVHQISNGHLLVPTSYTLKPTYYKSGLKEIDLSGRVYKEYGIPGGMHHDFYEMENGNYLVAGDSSDLTAVEDHIVEIDGDNGDVVWELDLADILDKEDGFSASAETDGSDE
;
A
#
# COMPACT_ATOMS: atom_id res chain seq x y z
N LYS A 1 -18.93 -0.93 -15.95
CA LYS A 1 -17.76 -1.73 -15.51
C LYS A 1 -16.57 -1.34 -16.38
N ASP A 2 -15.46 -1.01 -15.73
CA ASP A 2 -14.28 -0.46 -16.41
C ASP A 2 -13.40 -1.59 -16.96
N ASP A 3 -12.87 -1.38 -18.18
CA ASP A 3 -11.93 -2.32 -18.79
C ASP A 3 -10.51 -2.03 -18.32
N ILE A 4 -9.80 -3.07 -17.90
CA ILE A 4 -8.37 -3.00 -17.59
C ILE A 4 -7.60 -3.63 -18.73
N THR A 5 -6.61 -2.91 -19.27
CA THR A 5 -5.81 -3.36 -20.40
C THR A 5 -4.33 -3.43 -20.05
N GLY A 6 -3.62 -4.36 -20.66
CA GLY A 6 -2.18 -4.52 -20.53
C GLY A 6 -1.54 -5.02 -21.81
N SER A 7 -0.26 -4.76 -21.99
CA SER A 7 0.51 -5.23 -23.13
C SER A 7 1.74 -6.01 -22.68
N PHE A 8 2.13 -7.03 -23.46
CA PHE A 8 3.23 -7.92 -23.16
C PHE A 8 4.19 -8.01 -24.35
N ARG A 9 5.45 -8.33 -24.08
CA ARG A 9 6.46 -8.52 -25.15
C ARG A 9 6.05 -9.66 -26.07
N THR A 10 6.40 -9.55 -27.33
CA THR A 10 6.19 -10.63 -28.32
C THR A 10 6.99 -11.87 -27.95
N GLY A 11 6.39 -13.04 -28.08
CA GLY A 11 7.03 -14.34 -27.78
C GLY A 11 6.18 -15.52 -28.21
N TYR A 12 6.73 -16.71 -28.14
CA TYR A 12 6.04 -17.97 -28.51
C TYR A 12 5.30 -18.62 -27.34
N SER A 13 5.62 -18.23 -26.11
CA SER A 13 5.00 -18.74 -24.89
C SER A 13 4.94 -17.65 -23.85
N HIS A 14 3.82 -17.50 -23.19
CA HIS A 14 3.59 -16.47 -22.19
C HIS A 14 2.94 -17.07 -20.94
N LEU A 15 3.39 -16.64 -19.78
CA LEU A 15 2.66 -16.71 -18.52
C LEU A 15 2.18 -15.29 -18.22
N ILE A 16 0.89 -15.05 -18.41
CA ILE A 16 0.31 -13.70 -18.27
C ILE A 16 -0.50 -13.66 -16.97
N PRO A 17 -0.09 -12.86 -15.98
CA PRO A 17 -0.94 -12.61 -14.82
C PRO A 17 -2.16 -11.78 -15.25
N VAL A 18 -3.33 -12.18 -14.80
CA VAL A 18 -4.59 -11.46 -15.07
C VAL A 18 -5.03 -10.81 -13.77
N TYR A 19 -5.00 -9.49 -13.75
CA TYR A 19 -5.42 -8.68 -12.60
C TYR A 19 -6.77 -8.00 -12.87
N GLY A 20 -7.37 -7.46 -11.81
CA GLY A 20 -8.55 -6.63 -11.91
C GLY A 20 -9.82 -7.39 -12.27
N LEU A 21 -9.89 -8.67 -11.97
CA LEU A 21 -11.12 -9.44 -12.07
C LEU A 21 -12.11 -9.01 -10.97
N TYR A 22 -13.42 -9.09 -11.27
CA TYR A 22 -14.45 -8.74 -10.30
C TYR A 22 -14.59 -9.81 -9.21
N ASN A 23 -14.84 -9.40 -7.98
CA ASN A 23 -14.94 -10.27 -6.82
C ASN A 23 -16.21 -11.13 -6.88
N GLY A 24 -16.05 -12.44 -6.97
CA GLY A 24 -17.15 -13.41 -7.02
C GLY A 24 -17.93 -13.43 -8.32
N GLU A 25 -17.37 -12.89 -9.42
CA GLU A 25 -18.03 -12.83 -10.72
C GLU A 25 -17.25 -13.60 -11.79
N THR A 26 -17.94 -13.87 -12.90
CA THR A 26 -17.31 -14.33 -14.14
C THR A 26 -16.97 -13.13 -15.00
N THR A 27 -15.69 -12.98 -15.29
CA THR A 27 -15.16 -11.87 -16.10
C THR A 27 -14.63 -12.40 -17.43
N LYS A 28 -14.97 -11.71 -18.52
CA LYS A 28 -14.48 -11.98 -19.85
C LYS A 28 -13.10 -11.36 -20.01
N VAL A 29 -12.12 -12.16 -20.40
CA VAL A 29 -10.74 -11.74 -20.71
C VAL A 29 -10.48 -11.94 -22.19
N VAL A 30 -10.03 -10.90 -22.87
CA VAL A 30 -9.73 -10.95 -24.31
C VAL A 30 -8.22 -10.84 -24.53
N LEU A 31 -7.64 -11.86 -25.13
CA LEU A 31 -6.24 -11.87 -25.54
C LEU A 31 -6.16 -11.51 -27.03
N ASN A 32 -5.52 -10.39 -27.34
CA ASN A 32 -5.26 -9.96 -28.70
C ASN A 32 -3.82 -10.26 -29.08
N LEU A 33 -3.62 -10.92 -30.21
CA LEU A 33 -2.31 -11.24 -30.75
C LEU A 33 -1.87 -10.19 -31.78
N SER A 34 -0.56 -10.04 -31.95
CA SER A 34 0.03 -9.08 -32.91
C SER A 34 -0.32 -9.37 -34.37
N ASP A 35 -0.74 -10.59 -34.71
CA ASP A 35 -1.18 -10.98 -36.04
C ASP A 35 -2.68 -10.76 -36.29
N GLY A 36 -3.39 -10.11 -35.36
CA GLY A 36 -4.81 -9.77 -35.46
C GLY A 36 -5.76 -10.87 -34.97
N ARG A 37 -5.27 -12.02 -34.56
CA ARG A 37 -6.12 -13.04 -33.93
C ARG A 37 -6.47 -12.63 -32.49
N SER A 38 -7.63 -13.06 -32.02
CA SER A 38 -8.02 -12.87 -30.63
C SER A 38 -8.57 -14.18 -30.03
N LYS A 39 -8.48 -14.29 -28.72
CA LYS A 39 -9.08 -15.38 -27.96
C LYS A 39 -9.79 -14.80 -26.75
N GLU A 40 -11.04 -15.22 -26.56
CA GLU A 40 -11.83 -14.92 -25.37
C GLU A 40 -11.73 -16.05 -24.36
N LEU A 41 -11.62 -15.69 -23.09
CA LEU A 41 -11.63 -16.58 -21.94
C LEU A 41 -12.63 -16.05 -20.94
N GLU A 42 -13.32 -16.93 -20.25
CA GLU A 42 -14.12 -16.59 -19.07
C GLU A 42 -13.41 -17.09 -17.83
N ILE A 43 -13.19 -16.19 -16.87
CA ILE A 43 -12.55 -16.50 -15.60
C ILE A 43 -13.54 -16.16 -14.49
N THR A 44 -13.87 -17.15 -13.67
CA THR A 44 -14.73 -16.97 -12.50
C THR A 44 -13.86 -16.89 -11.26
N THR A 45 -13.99 -15.83 -10.47
CA THR A 45 -13.32 -15.67 -9.19
C THR A 45 -14.21 -16.17 -8.05
N GLU A 46 -13.58 -16.66 -6.99
CA GLU A 46 -14.30 -16.94 -5.75
C GLU A 46 -14.63 -15.62 -5.04
N LYS A 47 -15.85 -15.56 -4.47
CA LYS A 47 -16.26 -14.39 -3.67
C LYS A 47 -15.43 -14.32 -2.39
N GLN A 48 -14.68 -13.24 -2.25
CA GLN A 48 -13.94 -12.92 -1.04
C GLN A 48 -14.78 -12.04 -0.12
N GLU A 49 -14.81 -12.40 1.16
CA GLU A 49 -15.41 -11.56 2.20
C GLU A 49 -14.50 -10.36 2.50
N VAL A 50 -15.10 -9.19 2.65
CA VAL A 50 -14.43 -7.93 2.94
C VAL A 50 -14.99 -7.34 4.23
N ASN A 51 -14.11 -6.85 5.10
CA ASN A 51 -14.47 -6.34 6.42
C ASN A 51 -14.72 -4.82 6.43
N PHE A 52 -15.36 -4.32 5.40
CA PHE A 52 -15.87 -2.95 5.42
C PHE A 52 -17.32 -2.98 4.91
N GLY A 53 -18.10 -1.96 5.29
CA GLY A 53 -19.50 -1.86 4.94
C GLY A 53 -19.73 -1.66 3.44
N GLU A 54 -20.88 -1.16 3.09
CA GLU A 54 -21.23 -0.82 1.70
C GLU A 54 -20.31 0.27 1.17
N ILE A 55 -19.73 0.03 0.00
CA ILE A 55 -18.97 1.05 -0.73
C ILE A 55 -19.93 1.75 -1.69
N THR A 56 -20.00 3.07 -1.59
CA THR A 56 -20.68 3.91 -2.57
C THR A 56 -19.65 4.79 -3.26
N ALA A 57 -19.67 4.79 -4.60
CA ALA A 57 -18.82 5.67 -5.41
C ALA A 57 -19.69 6.75 -6.05
N GLU A 58 -19.30 8.00 -5.88
CA GLU A 58 -19.89 9.17 -6.54
C GLU A 58 -18.84 9.91 -7.34
N MET A 59 -19.02 9.96 -8.65
CA MET A 59 -18.14 10.71 -9.54
C MET A 59 -18.60 12.17 -9.61
N LYS A 60 -17.81 13.08 -9.04
CA LYS A 60 -18.12 14.52 -9.06
C LYS A 60 -17.71 15.23 -10.34
N ASP A 61 -16.65 14.76 -10.97
CA ASP A 61 -16.12 15.29 -12.23
C ASP A 61 -15.59 14.16 -13.11
N GLU A 62 -16.42 13.70 -14.02
CA GLU A 62 -16.07 12.62 -14.96
C GLU A 62 -14.93 13.00 -15.92
N SER A 63 -14.74 14.30 -16.17
CA SER A 63 -13.71 14.77 -17.12
C SER A 63 -12.29 14.69 -16.58
N SER A 64 -12.14 14.65 -15.26
CA SER A 64 -10.85 14.57 -14.57
C SER A 64 -10.46 13.14 -14.17
N TYR A 65 -11.36 12.17 -14.30
CA TYR A 65 -11.13 10.80 -13.86
C TYR A 65 -10.49 9.94 -14.98
N ASP A 66 -9.44 9.22 -14.61
CA ASP A 66 -8.77 8.26 -15.49
C ASP A 66 -9.32 6.85 -15.24
N TYR A 67 -10.25 6.43 -16.08
CA TYR A 67 -10.91 5.11 -16.00
C TYR A 67 -9.96 3.92 -16.22
N SER A 68 -8.71 4.16 -16.64
CA SER A 68 -7.68 3.12 -16.73
C SER A 68 -6.99 2.84 -15.39
N LYS A 69 -7.25 3.65 -14.37
CA LYS A 69 -6.64 3.55 -13.05
C LYS A 69 -7.60 3.03 -12.01
N LEU A 70 -7.02 2.43 -10.96
CA LEU A 70 -7.74 2.00 -9.77
C LEU A 70 -7.42 2.92 -8.60
N THR A 71 -8.37 3.09 -7.69
CA THR A 71 -8.17 3.81 -6.44
C THR A 71 -7.81 2.81 -5.35
N PHE A 72 -6.62 2.94 -4.77
CA PHE A 72 -6.20 2.11 -3.65
C PHE A 72 -6.73 2.70 -2.34
N VAL A 73 -7.26 1.84 -1.49
CA VAL A 73 -7.78 2.20 -0.17
C VAL A 73 -7.32 1.19 0.87
N CYS A 74 -6.94 1.70 2.04
CA CYS A 74 -6.66 0.90 3.23
C CYS A 74 -7.90 0.87 4.12
N SER A 75 -8.26 -0.30 4.63
CA SER A 75 -9.39 -0.44 5.53
C SER A 75 -8.93 -0.56 6.97
N ALA A 76 -9.59 0.14 7.90
CA ALA A 76 -9.36 -0.02 9.34
C ALA A 76 -9.61 -1.45 9.85
N GLY A 77 -10.41 -2.25 9.13
CA GLY A 77 -10.60 -3.68 9.40
C GLY A 77 -9.46 -4.58 8.90
N GLY A 78 -8.41 -4.00 8.34
CA GLY A 78 -7.26 -4.68 7.74
C GLY A 78 -7.44 -4.99 6.27
N GLY A 79 -6.32 -4.96 5.54
CA GLY A 79 -6.26 -5.22 4.12
C GLY A 79 -6.25 -3.95 3.25
N LEU A 80 -5.73 -4.16 2.06
CA LEU A 80 -5.57 -3.16 1.02
C LEU A 80 -6.45 -3.57 -0.17
N TYR A 81 -7.20 -2.61 -0.69
CA TYR A 81 -8.15 -2.83 -1.78
C TYR A 81 -7.88 -1.88 -2.92
N ALA A 82 -8.14 -2.30 -4.15
CA ALA A 82 -8.19 -1.41 -5.28
C ALA A 82 -9.59 -1.43 -5.89
N LEU A 83 -10.16 -0.24 -6.05
CA LEU A 83 -11.53 -0.01 -6.50
C LEU A 83 -11.52 0.64 -7.88
N ASP A 84 -12.50 0.30 -8.71
CA ASP A 84 -12.77 1.02 -9.95
C ASP A 84 -13.70 2.24 -9.73
N SER A 85 -14.08 2.91 -10.82
CA SER A 85 -14.93 4.11 -10.78
C SER A 85 -16.34 3.87 -10.23
N GLN A 86 -16.77 2.63 -10.18
CA GLN A 86 -18.08 2.24 -9.64
C GLN A 86 -18.01 1.80 -8.18
N GLY A 87 -16.80 1.73 -7.61
CA GLY A 87 -16.58 1.20 -6.27
C GLY A 87 -16.48 -0.33 -6.22
N ASP A 88 -16.42 -1.00 -7.37
CA ASP A 88 -16.25 -2.45 -7.43
C ASP A 88 -14.80 -2.82 -7.07
N ILE A 89 -14.64 -3.85 -6.23
CA ILE A 89 -13.32 -4.36 -5.83
C ILE A 89 -12.70 -5.11 -7.00
N ARG A 90 -11.54 -4.63 -7.45
CA ARG A 90 -10.76 -5.19 -8.55
C ARG A 90 -9.49 -5.89 -8.09
N TRP A 91 -9.04 -5.62 -6.88
CA TRP A 91 -7.87 -6.24 -6.28
C TRP A 91 -7.97 -6.17 -4.76
N LEU A 92 -7.41 -7.18 -4.08
CA LEU A 92 -7.43 -7.32 -2.63
C LEU A 92 -6.12 -7.95 -2.17
N TYR A 93 -5.48 -7.31 -1.19
CA TYR A 93 -4.32 -7.85 -0.48
C TYR A 93 -4.56 -7.79 1.04
N LYS A 94 -4.64 -8.97 1.67
CA LYS A 94 -5.04 -9.08 3.09
C LYS A 94 -3.88 -8.94 4.07
N ASP A 95 -2.65 -9.19 3.61
CA ASP A 95 -1.45 -9.15 4.45
C ASP A 95 -0.74 -7.80 4.40
N ALA A 96 -1.50 -6.71 4.63
CA ALA A 96 -0.99 -5.36 4.76
C ALA A 96 -1.50 -4.72 6.05
N GLY A 97 -0.71 -3.80 6.59
CA GLY A 97 -1.16 -2.86 7.62
C GLY A 97 -2.17 -1.85 7.06
N THR A 98 -2.72 -1.03 7.95
CA THR A 98 -3.83 -0.12 7.63
C THR A 98 -3.41 1.31 7.36
N LEU A 99 -2.12 1.63 7.43
CA LEU A 99 -1.61 3.00 7.48
C LEU A 99 -1.36 3.66 6.11
N GLY A 100 -1.39 2.92 5.01
CA GLY A 100 -1.20 3.52 3.70
C GLY A 100 -0.74 2.54 2.62
N VAL A 101 -0.61 3.06 1.41
CA VAL A 101 -0.02 2.37 0.27
C VAL A 101 0.57 3.40 -0.68
N HIS A 102 1.80 3.21 -1.11
CA HIS A 102 2.44 4.05 -2.12
C HIS A 102 2.92 3.19 -3.28
N GLN A 103 2.66 3.65 -4.49
CA GLN A 103 3.32 3.08 -5.66
C GLN A 103 4.71 3.70 -5.77
N ILE A 104 5.74 2.86 -5.76
CA ILE A 104 7.13 3.28 -5.86
C ILE A 104 7.61 3.31 -7.32
N SER A 105 8.76 3.92 -7.55
CA SER A 105 9.30 4.26 -8.87
C SER A 105 9.48 3.06 -9.81
N ASN A 106 9.70 1.86 -9.27
CA ASN A 106 9.80 0.62 -10.05
C ASN A 106 8.44 -0.01 -10.42
N GLY A 107 7.31 0.61 -9.98
CA GLY A 107 5.95 0.15 -10.24
C GLY A 107 5.38 -0.82 -9.21
N HIS A 108 6.17 -1.24 -8.23
CA HIS A 108 5.68 -2.02 -7.09
C HIS A 108 4.91 -1.16 -6.09
N LEU A 109 4.31 -1.79 -5.11
CA LEU A 109 3.64 -1.13 -4.00
C LEU A 109 4.49 -1.28 -2.74
N LEU A 110 4.67 -0.17 -2.03
CA LEU A 110 5.21 -0.15 -0.69
C LEU A 110 4.02 -0.10 0.28
N VAL A 111 3.99 -1.02 1.23
CA VAL A 111 2.87 -1.18 2.17
C VAL A 111 3.40 -1.47 3.58
N PRO A 112 2.70 -1.04 4.64
CA PRO A 112 3.05 -1.44 5.99
C PRO A 112 2.91 -2.94 6.19
N THR A 113 3.76 -3.52 7.06
CA THR A 113 3.59 -4.90 7.48
C THR A 113 2.27 -5.08 8.23
N SER A 114 1.71 -6.30 8.22
CA SER A 114 0.52 -6.62 9.02
C SER A 114 0.85 -6.77 10.50
N TYR A 115 2.11 -7.01 10.84
CA TYR A 115 2.56 -7.23 12.20
C TYR A 115 2.64 -5.90 12.98
N THR A 116 2.00 -5.86 14.16
CA THR A 116 2.04 -4.73 15.08
C THR A 116 3.15 -4.95 16.09
N LEU A 117 4.12 -4.04 16.14
CA LEU A 117 5.26 -4.10 17.05
C LEU A 117 4.85 -3.69 18.46
N LYS A 118 4.10 -2.59 18.57
CA LYS A 118 3.57 -2.05 19.80
C LYS A 118 2.05 -1.90 19.73
N PRO A 119 1.31 -2.01 20.83
CA PRO A 119 -0.05 -1.51 20.86
C PRO A 119 -0.05 0.00 20.60
N THR A 120 -0.99 0.54 19.89
CA THR A 120 -2.15 -0.13 19.30
C THR A 120 -1.98 -0.41 17.83
N TYR A 121 -1.17 0.38 17.10
CA TYR A 121 -1.12 0.35 15.62
C TYR A 121 0.29 0.44 15.03
N TYR A 122 1.33 0.65 15.83
CA TYR A 122 2.71 0.71 15.34
C TYR A 122 3.09 -0.56 14.61
N LYS A 123 3.35 -0.43 13.31
CA LYS A 123 3.74 -1.56 12.47
C LYS A 123 5.23 -1.80 12.54
N SER A 124 5.64 -3.05 12.41
CA SER A 124 7.07 -3.42 12.49
C SER A 124 7.91 -2.85 11.35
N GLY A 125 7.27 -2.38 10.27
CA GLY A 125 7.96 -1.79 9.13
C GLY A 125 7.15 -1.84 7.84
N LEU A 126 7.87 -1.84 6.73
CA LEU A 126 7.35 -1.80 5.38
C LEU A 126 7.68 -3.07 4.60
N LYS A 127 6.92 -3.36 3.56
CA LYS A 127 7.26 -4.36 2.56
C LYS A 127 6.94 -3.89 1.14
N GLU A 128 7.83 -4.26 0.23
CA GLU A 128 7.68 -4.06 -1.20
C GLU A 128 7.00 -5.27 -1.81
N ILE A 129 5.87 -5.07 -2.48
CA ILE A 129 5.09 -6.11 -3.14
C ILE A 129 4.74 -5.74 -4.57
N ASP A 130 4.48 -6.74 -5.42
CA ASP A 130 3.81 -6.52 -6.70
C ASP A 130 2.30 -6.82 -6.60
N LEU A 131 1.56 -6.59 -7.69
CA LEU A 131 0.13 -6.86 -7.74
C LEU A 131 -0.23 -8.36 -7.65
N SER A 132 0.73 -9.27 -7.77
CA SER A 132 0.50 -10.70 -7.47
C SER A 132 0.56 -11.02 -5.98
N GLY A 133 0.95 -10.05 -5.15
CA GLY A 133 1.18 -10.21 -3.72
C GLY A 133 2.55 -10.82 -3.40
N ARG A 134 3.46 -10.91 -4.37
CA ARG A 134 4.82 -11.36 -4.13
C ARG A 134 5.58 -10.28 -3.37
N VAL A 135 6.16 -10.67 -2.24
CA VAL A 135 7.06 -9.82 -1.44
C VAL A 135 8.47 -9.87 -2.04
N TYR A 136 9.06 -8.72 -2.29
CA TYR A 136 10.41 -8.56 -2.80
C TYR A 136 11.39 -8.20 -1.70
N LYS A 137 10.98 -7.29 -0.81
CA LYS A 137 11.78 -6.81 0.32
C LYS A 137 10.88 -6.56 1.52
N GLU A 138 11.45 -6.69 2.70
CA GLU A 138 10.86 -6.26 3.96
C GLU A 138 11.85 -5.38 4.70
N TYR A 139 11.36 -4.27 5.26
CA TYR A 139 12.15 -3.26 5.94
C TYR A 139 11.66 -3.16 7.38
N GLY A 140 12.54 -3.46 8.35
CA GLY A 140 12.24 -3.27 9.76
C GLY A 140 12.49 -1.82 10.16
N ILE A 141 11.56 -1.21 10.89
CA ILE A 141 11.71 0.13 11.44
C ILE A 141 11.95 0.03 12.94
N PRO A 142 13.11 0.51 13.44
CA PRO A 142 13.36 0.55 14.88
C PRO A 142 12.27 1.35 15.59
N GLY A 143 11.77 0.84 16.71
CA GLY A 143 10.65 1.46 17.42
C GLY A 143 9.27 1.24 16.78
N GLY A 144 9.23 0.91 15.50
CA GLY A 144 8.01 0.75 14.73
C GLY A 144 7.70 2.00 13.89
N MET A 145 6.71 1.86 13.01
CA MET A 145 6.25 2.94 12.16
C MET A 145 4.76 3.22 12.37
N HIS A 146 4.36 4.45 12.08
CA HIS A 146 2.98 4.91 12.12
C HIS A 146 2.70 5.87 10.95
N HIS A 147 1.43 6.11 10.66
CA HIS A 147 0.87 7.08 9.71
C HIS A 147 1.43 6.98 8.29
N ASP A 148 2.61 7.54 7.98
CA ASP A 148 3.04 7.76 6.60
C ASP A 148 4.50 7.38 6.32
N PHE A 149 4.78 7.19 5.04
CA PHE A 149 6.10 6.89 4.51
C PHE A 149 6.20 7.37 3.07
N TYR A 150 7.41 7.65 2.60
CA TYR A 150 7.64 8.27 1.30
C TYR A 150 8.90 7.73 0.62
N GLU A 151 8.84 7.44 -0.70
CA GLU A 151 10.01 7.14 -1.50
C GLU A 151 10.72 8.43 -1.90
N MET A 152 11.99 8.55 -1.53
CA MET A 152 12.84 9.69 -1.86
C MET A 152 13.44 9.55 -3.27
N GLU A 153 13.91 10.65 -3.85
CA GLU A 153 14.53 10.65 -5.18
C GLU A 153 15.80 9.77 -5.29
N ASN A 154 16.49 9.54 -4.16
CA ASN A 154 17.67 8.66 -4.09
C ASN A 154 17.32 7.17 -3.96
N GLY A 155 16.02 6.82 -3.89
CA GLY A 155 15.53 5.46 -3.73
C GLY A 155 15.44 4.97 -2.27
N ASN A 156 15.79 5.83 -1.30
CA ASN A 156 15.56 5.57 0.12
C ASN A 156 14.10 5.84 0.50
N TYR A 157 13.70 5.38 1.67
CA TYR A 157 12.38 5.64 2.22
C TYR A 157 12.47 6.48 3.48
N LEU A 158 11.69 7.55 3.52
CA LEU A 158 11.47 8.34 4.72
C LEU A 158 10.20 7.82 5.41
N VAL A 159 10.29 7.53 6.70
CA VAL A 159 9.23 6.85 7.45
C VAL A 159 8.96 7.60 8.74
N ALA A 160 7.69 7.86 9.03
CA ALA A 160 7.28 8.31 10.35
C ALA A 160 7.42 7.12 11.32
N GLY A 161 8.31 7.26 12.26
CA GLY A 161 8.70 6.24 13.22
C GLY A 161 8.47 6.66 14.66
N ASP A 162 8.80 5.76 15.55
CA ASP A 162 8.71 5.98 16.97
C ASP A 162 10.00 5.59 17.67
N SER A 163 10.23 6.15 18.84
CA SER A 163 11.40 5.84 19.66
C SER A 163 11.45 4.36 20.06
N SER A 164 12.62 3.77 19.97
CA SER A 164 12.85 2.42 20.46
C SER A 164 12.93 2.34 22.00
N ASP A 165 13.11 3.46 22.67
CA ASP A 165 13.28 3.55 24.13
C ASP A 165 11.99 3.91 24.87
N LEU A 166 10.88 4.13 24.16
CA LEU A 166 9.55 4.40 24.72
C LEU A 166 9.49 5.69 25.55
N THR A 167 10.24 6.71 25.16
CA THR A 167 10.30 7.98 25.91
C THR A 167 9.26 9.00 25.48
N ALA A 168 8.82 8.93 24.22
CA ALA A 168 7.80 9.80 23.65
C ALA A 168 6.99 9.03 22.60
N VAL A 169 5.88 9.59 22.13
CA VAL A 169 5.08 9.04 21.02
C VAL A 169 5.33 9.82 19.76
N GLU A 170 5.44 9.12 18.62
CA GLU A 170 5.43 9.68 17.26
C GLU A 170 6.48 10.75 17.03
N ASP A 171 7.66 10.56 17.60
CA ASP A 171 8.70 11.57 17.71
C ASP A 171 9.86 11.42 16.72
N HIS A 172 9.87 10.33 15.93
CA HIS A 172 10.98 10.03 15.04
C HIS A 172 10.62 10.10 13.57
N ILE A 173 11.56 10.58 12.78
CA ILE A 173 11.58 10.42 11.32
C ILE A 173 12.83 9.62 10.95
N VAL A 174 12.64 8.50 10.28
CA VAL A 174 13.70 7.54 9.97
C VAL A 174 13.87 7.47 8.46
N GLU A 175 15.11 7.63 7.97
CA GLU A 175 15.48 7.32 6.59
C GLU A 175 16.12 5.93 6.55
N ILE A 176 15.56 5.05 5.72
CA ILE A 176 16.10 3.71 5.46
C ILE A 176 16.59 3.59 4.03
N ASP A 177 17.70 2.90 3.86
CA ASP A 177 18.26 2.55 2.56
C ASP A 177 17.31 1.58 1.83
N GLY A 178 16.87 1.97 0.64
CA GLY A 178 15.91 1.19 -0.15
C GLY A 178 16.48 -0.12 -0.71
N ASP A 179 17.79 -0.31 -0.70
CA ASP A 179 18.43 -1.52 -1.19
C ASP A 179 18.62 -2.57 -0.09
N ASN A 180 19.08 -2.19 1.09
CA ASN A 180 19.44 -3.12 2.16
C ASN A 180 18.60 -2.97 3.45
N GLY A 181 17.84 -1.88 3.60
CA GLY A 181 16.98 -1.63 4.77
C GLY A 181 17.72 -1.08 5.98
N ASP A 182 18.98 -0.69 5.84
CA ASP A 182 19.73 -0.07 6.94
C ASP A 182 19.19 1.34 7.23
N VAL A 183 19.13 1.71 8.50
CA VAL A 183 18.86 3.09 8.91
C VAL A 183 20.09 3.93 8.55
N VAL A 184 19.91 4.91 7.67
CA VAL A 184 20.97 5.81 7.22
C VAL A 184 20.90 7.19 7.87
N TRP A 185 19.72 7.55 8.35
CA TRP A 185 19.52 8.81 9.08
C TRP A 185 18.27 8.69 9.97
N GLU A 186 18.29 9.42 11.07
CA GLU A 186 17.20 9.49 12.03
C GLU A 186 17.12 10.89 12.62
N LEU A 187 15.93 11.40 12.82
CA LEU A 187 15.63 12.65 13.49
C LEU A 187 14.70 12.39 14.66
N ASP A 188 15.17 12.73 15.85
CA ASP A 188 14.34 12.87 17.04
C ASP A 188 13.76 14.30 17.04
N LEU A 189 12.44 14.42 16.94
CA LEU A 189 11.78 15.72 16.95
C LEU A 189 11.95 16.45 18.29
N ALA A 190 12.13 15.73 19.38
CA ALA A 190 12.37 16.32 20.70
C ALA A 190 13.72 17.07 20.76
N ASP A 191 14.68 16.73 19.89
CA ASP A 191 15.97 17.40 19.83
C ASP A 191 15.91 18.79 19.18
N ILE A 192 14.92 19.00 18.29
CA ILE A 192 14.80 20.25 17.52
C ILE A 192 13.65 21.15 17.99
N LEU A 193 12.70 20.60 18.71
CA LEU A 193 11.56 21.37 19.23
C LEU A 193 11.95 22.05 20.54
N ASP A 194 11.84 23.35 20.57
CA ASP A 194 12.28 24.15 21.72
C ASP A 194 11.31 23.99 22.90
N LYS A 195 11.82 23.43 24.00
CA LYS A 195 11.07 23.28 25.24
C LYS A 195 10.64 24.61 25.87
N GLU A 196 11.34 25.73 25.52
CA GLU A 196 10.99 27.05 26.00
C GLU A 196 9.71 27.59 25.33
N ASP A 197 9.36 27.10 24.12
CA ASP A 197 8.12 27.42 23.42
C ASP A 197 6.90 26.59 23.89
N GLY A 198 7.08 25.79 24.94
CA GLY A 198 6.01 25.02 25.58
C GLY A 198 5.72 23.68 24.92
N PHE A 199 6.62 23.21 24.03
CA PHE A 199 6.55 21.86 23.53
C PHE A 199 6.85 20.87 24.64
N SER A 200 5.98 19.87 24.79
CA SER A 200 6.24 18.68 25.62
C SER A 200 5.85 17.46 24.81
N ALA A 201 6.81 16.59 24.56
CA ALA A 201 6.52 15.27 24.00
C ALA A 201 5.62 14.50 24.97
N SER A 202 4.55 13.89 24.46
CA SER A 202 3.72 13.00 25.26
C SER A 202 4.52 11.76 25.62
N ALA A 203 4.48 11.35 26.87
CA ALA A 203 5.06 10.06 27.26
C ALA A 203 4.20 8.94 26.68
N GLU A 204 4.84 7.96 26.08
CA GLU A 204 4.15 6.78 25.57
C GLU A 204 3.58 5.98 26.74
N THR A 205 2.25 5.84 26.81
CA THR A 205 1.58 5.11 27.88
C THR A 205 0.95 3.81 27.37
N ASP A 206 0.10 3.88 26.36
CA ASP A 206 -0.64 2.73 25.85
C ASP A 206 -1.04 2.87 24.36
N GLY A 207 -0.57 3.92 23.69
CA GLY A 207 -0.95 4.25 22.31
C GLY A 207 -2.34 4.89 22.19
N SER A 208 -2.85 5.48 23.27
CA SER A 208 -4.14 6.18 23.28
C SER A 208 -4.00 7.71 23.22
N ASP A 209 -2.79 8.21 23.09
CA ASP A 209 -2.44 9.63 23.22
C ASP A 209 -2.41 10.38 21.88
N GLU A 210 -3.26 10.00 20.93
CA GLU A 210 -3.48 10.71 19.68
C GLU A 210 -4.33 11.97 19.82
#